data_e7ef800d72e81684c3309a9d956fda95
#
_entry.id   e7ef800d72e81684c3309a9d956fda95
#
_cell.length_a   1.000
_cell.length_b   1.000
_cell.length_c   1.000
_cell.angle_alpha   90.00
_cell.angle_beta   90.00
_cell.angle_gamma   90.00
#
_symmetry.space_group_name_H-M   'P 1'
#
loop_
_entity.id
_entity.type
_entity.pdbx_description
1 polymer ?
#
loop_
_entity_poly.entity_id
_entity_poly.type
_entity_poly.pdbx_seq_one_letter_code
_entity_poly.pdbx_strand_id
1 'polypeptide(L)'
;MSSHSPTFAIKARYVFPVAAPPIAAGVVTIAAGRIVAVGREAEGCVPRDLGNVAIIPGLVNAHTHLEFSDVPCPLGQPTAAFPGWIREVVAFRRARGEPRESPVLKGLQECLAAGTTTLGEIATPGWSADAMTSSLLVPTVFLEAIGLARERLGQRRGEALAHLAQGTAGGWRPWLSPTRPTRCIRSCSHR
;
A
#
# COMPACT_ATOMS: atom_id res chain seq x y z
N MET A 1 -16.41 6.12 -32.34
CA MET A 1 -15.09 5.58 -32.70
C MET A 1 -14.65 4.70 -31.54
N SER A 2 -14.65 3.39 -31.72
CA SER A 2 -14.30 2.41 -30.67
C SER A 2 -12.78 2.43 -30.51
N SER A 3 -12.27 3.02 -29.43
CA SER A 3 -10.86 2.97 -29.10
C SER A 3 -10.51 1.56 -28.64
N HIS A 4 -10.08 0.72 -29.56
CA HIS A 4 -9.48 -0.55 -29.20
C HIS A 4 -8.15 -0.25 -28.50
N SER A 5 -8.12 -0.43 -27.20
CA SER A 5 -6.85 -0.41 -26.47
C SER A 5 -5.94 -1.50 -27.03
N PRO A 6 -4.66 -1.19 -27.32
CA PRO A 6 -3.77 -2.15 -27.96
C PRO A 6 -3.61 -3.41 -27.12
N THR A 7 -3.70 -4.56 -27.78
CA THR A 7 -3.32 -5.85 -27.19
C THR A 7 -1.84 -6.04 -27.44
N PHE A 8 -1.09 -6.41 -26.42
CA PHE A 8 0.32 -6.76 -26.52
C PHE A 8 0.64 -7.95 -25.63
N ALA A 9 1.74 -8.64 -25.94
CA ALA A 9 2.18 -9.76 -25.14
C ALA A 9 3.68 -9.65 -24.82
N ILE A 10 4.07 -10.17 -23.68
CA ILE A 10 5.46 -10.31 -23.25
C ILE A 10 5.76 -11.76 -22.98
N LYS A 11 6.96 -12.20 -23.39
CA LYS A 11 7.47 -13.55 -23.21
C LYS A 11 8.73 -13.51 -22.34
N ALA A 12 8.92 -14.50 -21.50
CA ALA A 12 10.10 -14.63 -20.66
C ALA A 12 10.52 -16.09 -20.55
N ARG A 13 11.76 -16.32 -20.06
CA ARG A 13 12.23 -17.67 -19.75
C ARG A 13 11.29 -18.40 -18.80
N TYR A 14 10.75 -17.70 -17.79
CA TYR A 14 9.75 -18.23 -16.88
C TYR A 14 8.66 -17.20 -16.58
N VAL A 15 7.43 -17.68 -16.46
CA VAL A 15 6.31 -16.92 -15.88
C VAL A 15 5.82 -17.67 -14.65
N PHE A 16 5.67 -16.97 -13.53
CA PHE A 16 5.18 -17.49 -12.25
C PHE A 16 3.78 -16.97 -11.98
N PRO A 17 2.71 -17.67 -12.36
CA PRO A 17 1.33 -17.20 -12.14
C PRO A 17 0.92 -17.16 -10.66
N VAL A 18 1.68 -17.82 -9.77
CA VAL A 18 1.41 -18.05 -8.35
C VAL A 18 0.25 -19.01 -8.10
N ALA A 19 -0.90 -18.82 -8.76
CA ALA A 19 -2.05 -19.72 -8.66
C ALA A 19 -1.91 -21.04 -9.47
N ALA A 20 -0.82 -21.18 -10.23
CA ALA A 20 -0.50 -22.36 -11.05
C ALA A 20 1.02 -22.58 -11.07
N PRO A 21 1.50 -23.78 -11.49
CA PRO A 21 2.93 -24.05 -11.63
C PRO A 21 3.62 -23.04 -12.57
N PRO A 22 4.93 -22.81 -12.40
CA PRO A 22 5.72 -21.99 -13.30
C PRO A 22 5.69 -22.48 -14.74
N ILE A 23 5.61 -21.54 -15.69
CA ILE A 23 5.54 -21.81 -17.13
C ILE A 23 6.88 -21.46 -17.76
N ALA A 24 7.59 -22.45 -18.27
CA ALA A 24 8.81 -22.24 -19.06
C ALA A 24 8.45 -21.67 -20.43
N ALA A 25 9.25 -20.70 -20.93
CA ALA A 25 8.99 -19.93 -22.13
C ALA A 25 7.58 -19.30 -22.12
N GLY A 26 7.15 -18.85 -20.93
CA GLY A 26 5.80 -18.35 -20.69
C GLY A 26 5.54 -17.00 -21.33
N VAL A 27 4.27 -16.77 -21.65
CA VAL A 27 3.75 -15.54 -22.28
C VAL A 27 2.64 -14.98 -21.42
N VAL A 28 2.63 -13.66 -21.26
CA VAL A 28 1.55 -12.91 -20.63
C VAL A 28 0.96 -11.97 -21.68
N THR A 29 -0.34 -12.11 -21.97
CA THR A 29 -1.08 -11.24 -22.91
C THR A 29 -1.86 -10.20 -22.14
N ILE A 30 -1.72 -8.95 -22.54
CA ILE A 30 -2.33 -7.79 -21.91
C ILE A 30 -3.22 -7.08 -22.92
N ALA A 31 -4.47 -6.79 -22.55
CA ALA A 31 -5.41 -5.99 -23.33
C ALA A 31 -6.14 -5.02 -22.39
N ALA A 32 -6.31 -3.78 -22.84
CA ALA A 32 -6.97 -2.72 -22.06
C ALA A 32 -6.41 -2.57 -20.61
N GLY A 33 -5.08 -2.69 -20.44
CA GLY A 33 -4.42 -2.58 -19.15
C GLY A 33 -4.67 -3.76 -18.19
N ARG A 34 -5.19 -4.88 -18.69
CA ARG A 34 -5.45 -6.09 -17.91
C ARG A 34 -4.77 -7.31 -18.51
N ILE A 35 -4.29 -8.21 -17.66
CA ILE A 35 -3.84 -9.53 -18.08
C ILE A 35 -5.07 -10.32 -18.50
N VAL A 36 -5.12 -10.75 -19.78
CA VAL A 36 -6.22 -11.52 -20.37
C VAL A 36 -5.86 -12.98 -20.56
N ALA A 37 -4.56 -13.30 -20.71
CA ALA A 37 -4.10 -14.67 -20.82
C ALA A 37 -2.69 -14.82 -20.22
N VAL A 38 -2.41 -15.99 -19.64
CA VAL A 38 -1.08 -16.45 -19.22
C VAL A 38 -0.92 -17.88 -19.70
N GLY A 39 0.09 -18.12 -20.54
CA GLY A 39 0.28 -19.42 -21.15
C GLY A 39 1.63 -19.53 -21.86
N ARG A 40 1.69 -20.33 -22.91
CA ARG A 40 2.89 -20.49 -23.75
C ARG A 40 2.79 -19.77 -25.09
N GLU A 41 1.62 -19.32 -25.45
CA GLU A 41 1.32 -18.68 -26.72
C GLU A 41 0.63 -17.34 -26.49
N ALA A 42 0.85 -16.41 -27.39
CA ALA A 42 0.14 -15.14 -27.40
C ALA A 42 -1.10 -15.26 -28.30
N GLU A 43 -2.22 -14.72 -27.84
CA GLU A 43 -3.42 -14.62 -28.65
C GLU A 43 -3.41 -13.30 -29.45
N GLY A 44 -3.42 -13.42 -30.78
CA GLY A 44 -3.64 -12.29 -31.70
C GLY A 44 -2.49 -11.27 -31.83
N CYS A 45 -1.31 -11.52 -31.24
CA CYS A 45 -0.16 -10.63 -31.37
C CYS A 45 1.17 -11.38 -31.23
N VAL A 46 2.25 -10.80 -31.77
CA VAL A 46 3.61 -11.33 -31.58
C VAL A 46 4.15 -10.89 -30.21
N PRO A 47 4.56 -11.81 -29.33
CA PRO A 47 5.07 -11.43 -28.03
C PRO A 47 6.44 -10.79 -28.13
N ARG A 48 6.68 -9.73 -27.35
CA ARG A 48 8.01 -9.17 -27.10
C ARG A 48 8.77 -10.12 -26.18
N ASP A 49 9.86 -10.70 -26.67
CA ASP A 49 10.72 -11.56 -25.87
C ASP A 49 11.64 -10.72 -24.96
N LEU A 50 11.53 -10.95 -23.67
CA LEU A 50 12.35 -10.29 -22.64
C LEU A 50 13.63 -11.08 -22.33
N GLY A 51 13.81 -12.26 -22.93
CA GLY A 51 15.00 -13.08 -22.78
C GLY A 51 15.05 -13.86 -21.46
N ASN A 52 16.25 -13.90 -20.87
CA ASN A 52 16.52 -14.71 -19.67
C ASN A 52 16.07 -14.01 -18.37
N VAL A 53 14.78 -13.73 -18.27
CA VAL A 53 14.15 -13.14 -17.09
C VAL A 53 12.97 -14.00 -16.60
N ALA A 54 12.49 -13.70 -15.40
CA ALA A 54 11.24 -14.23 -14.87
C ALA A 54 10.20 -13.13 -14.75
N ILE A 55 8.97 -13.42 -15.17
CA ILE A 55 7.81 -12.56 -14.90
C ILE A 55 7.11 -13.10 -13.66
N ILE A 56 6.92 -12.22 -12.69
CA ILE A 56 6.16 -12.48 -11.46
C ILE A 56 5.06 -11.42 -11.32
N PRO A 57 3.97 -11.68 -10.58
CA PRO A 57 3.07 -10.62 -10.17
C PRO A 57 3.80 -9.54 -9.39
N GLY A 58 3.29 -8.32 -9.44
CA GLY A 58 3.82 -7.25 -8.60
C GLY A 58 3.75 -7.61 -7.11
N LEU A 59 4.73 -7.14 -6.36
CA LEU A 59 4.82 -7.43 -4.93
C LEU A 59 3.70 -6.74 -4.15
N VAL A 60 3.30 -7.37 -3.04
CA VAL A 60 2.30 -6.84 -2.11
C VAL A 60 3.00 -6.46 -0.81
N ASN A 61 2.92 -5.19 -0.42
CA ASN A 61 3.27 -4.73 0.92
C ASN A 61 1.97 -4.43 1.68
N ALA A 62 1.53 -5.37 2.49
CA ALA A 62 0.23 -5.28 3.18
C ALA A 62 0.23 -4.36 4.41
N HIS A 63 1.39 -3.88 4.85
CA HIS A 63 1.51 -3.04 6.05
C HIS A 63 2.73 -2.14 5.95
N THR A 64 2.51 -0.84 5.81
CA THR A 64 3.57 0.16 5.78
C THR A 64 3.11 1.45 6.44
N HIS A 65 4.07 2.26 6.85
CA HIS A 65 3.90 3.60 7.37
C HIS A 65 4.77 4.55 6.53
N LEU A 66 4.26 4.98 5.39
CA LEU A 66 5.00 5.81 4.42
C LEU A 66 5.45 7.16 5.00
N GLU A 67 4.81 7.61 6.06
CA GLU A 67 5.23 8.82 6.77
C GLU A 67 6.68 8.78 7.27
N PHE A 68 7.29 7.58 7.40
CA PHE A 68 8.66 7.38 7.85
C PHE A 68 9.67 7.18 6.71
N SER A 69 9.29 7.33 5.46
CA SER A 69 10.17 7.06 4.31
C SER A 69 11.36 8.01 4.17
N ASP A 70 11.37 9.13 4.88
CA ASP A 70 12.49 10.06 4.93
C ASP A 70 13.36 9.93 6.19
N VAL A 71 13.05 8.97 7.07
CA VAL A 71 13.82 8.71 8.28
C VAL A 71 15.13 8.02 7.91
N PRO A 72 16.29 8.61 8.21
CA PRO A 72 17.58 8.13 7.72
C PRO A 72 18.07 6.86 8.42
N CYS A 73 17.53 6.54 9.60
CA CYS A 73 17.91 5.36 10.38
C CYS A 73 16.72 4.87 11.23
N PRO A 74 16.73 3.61 11.66
CA PRO A 74 15.67 3.09 12.53
C PRO A 74 15.50 3.92 13.81
N LEU A 75 14.24 4.15 14.19
CA LEU A 75 13.90 4.86 15.41
C LEU A 75 14.10 3.96 16.64
N GLY A 76 14.67 4.54 17.70
CA GLY A 76 14.90 3.87 18.96
C GLY A 76 16.14 2.94 18.97
N GLN A 77 16.37 2.32 20.11
CA GLN A 77 17.48 1.38 20.30
C GLN A 77 17.05 -0.05 19.94
N PRO A 78 17.91 -0.86 19.31
CA PRO A 78 17.58 -2.25 18.93
C PRO A 78 17.14 -3.12 20.11
N THR A 79 17.58 -2.79 21.32
CA THR A 79 17.25 -3.50 22.57
C THR A 79 16.04 -2.93 23.30
N ALA A 80 15.41 -1.88 22.77
CA ALA A 80 14.27 -1.26 23.41
C ALA A 80 13.07 -2.22 23.46
N ALA A 81 12.45 -2.35 24.63
CA ALA A 81 11.16 -3.03 24.72
C ALA A 81 10.11 -2.26 23.92
N PHE A 82 9.11 -2.96 23.36
CA PHE A 82 8.07 -2.38 22.50
C PHE A 82 7.44 -1.07 23.04
N PRO A 83 7.05 -0.93 24.32
CA PRO A 83 6.54 0.35 24.84
C PRO A 83 7.57 1.49 24.81
N GLY A 84 8.86 1.17 24.92
CA GLY A 84 9.96 2.12 24.79
C GLY A 84 10.05 2.63 23.36
N TRP A 85 10.08 1.72 22.39
CA TRP A 85 10.11 2.05 20.98
C TRP A 85 8.90 2.90 20.56
N ILE A 86 7.68 2.57 21.01
CA ILE A 86 6.49 3.40 20.73
C ILE A 86 6.65 4.83 21.26
N ARG A 87 7.28 5.04 22.44
CA ARG A 87 7.55 6.39 22.93
C ARG A 87 8.49 7.17 22.01
N GLU A 88 9.52 6.52 21.48
CA GLU A 88 10.44 7.14 20.50
C GLU A 88 9.71 7.53 19.22
N VAL A 89 8.85 6.65 18.67
CA VAL A 89 8.01 6.95 17.50
C VAL A 89 7.11 8.17 17.76
N VAL A 90 6.45 8.22 18.91
CA VAL A 90 5.59 9.36 19.30
C VAL A 90 6.40 10.63 19.49
N ALA A 91 7.59 10.54 20.10
CA ALA A 91 8.48 11.68 20.28
C ALA A 91 8.96 12.22 18.91
N PHE A 92 9.36 11.33 18.01
CA PHE A 92 9.74 11.70 16.65
C PHE A 92 8.59 12.42 15.91
N ARG A 93 7.37 11.89 15.91
CA ARG A 93 6.21 12.53 15.29
C ARG A 93 5.93 13.93 15.83
N ARG A 94 6.13 14.15 17.14
CA ARG A 94 5.93 15.45 17.79
C ARG A 94 7.04 16.45 17.50
N ALA A 95 8.26 15.97 17.39
CA ALA A 95 9.43 16.82 17.14
C ALA A 95 9.60 17.16 15.66
N ARG A 96 8.97 16.39 14.77
CA ARG A 96 9.06 16.54 13.32
C ARG A 96 8.36 17.81 12.89
N GLY A 97 9.12 18.69 12.21
CA GLY A 97 8.56 19.85 11.49
C GLY A 97 7.95 19.46 10.14
N GLU A 98 7.46 20.45 9.41
CA GLU A 98 7.01 20.25 8.03
C GLU A 98 8.17 19.79 7.15
N PRO A 99 8.08 18.60 6.53
CA PRO A 99 9.13 18.11 5.65
C PRO A 99 9.15 18.89 4.34
N ARG A 100 10.33 19.12 3.75
CA ARG A 100 10.49 19.80 2.46
C ARG A 100 9.82 19.04 1.32
N GLU A 101 9.87 17.72 1.37
CA GLU A 101 9.26 16.81 0.41
C GLU A 101 8.31 15.87 1.15
N SER A 102 7.24 15.47 0.49
CA SER A 102 6.31 14.51 1.08
C SER A 102 6.98 13.14 1.28
N PRO A 103 7.18 12.68 2.53
CA PRO A 103 7.74 11.35 2.77
C PRO A 103 6.83 10.25 2.24
N VAL A 104 5.53 10.48 2.20
CA VAL A 104 4.55 9.56 1.60
C VAL A 104 4.81 9.39 0.12
N LEU A 105 5.02 10.49 -0.63
CA LEU A 105 5.36 10.41 -2.06
C LEU A 105 6.68 9.68 -2.30
N LYS A 106 7.71 9.98 -1.50
CA LYS A 106 8.99 9.27 -1.54
C LYS A 106 8.82 7.77 -1.34
N GLY A 107 8.09 7.36 -0.30
CA GLY A 107 7.84 5.95 -0.01
C GLY A 107 7.02 5.24 -1.10
N LEU A 108 6.05 5.92 -1.73
CA LEU A 108 5.33 5.39 -2.89
C LEU A 108 6.26 5.14 -4.08
N GLN A 109 7.18 6.06 -4.35
CA GLN A 109 8.18 5.92 -5.41
C GLN A 109 9.14 4.77 -5.13
N GLU A 110 9.62 4.62 -3.90
CA GLU A 110 10.47 3.52 -3.47
C GLU A 110 9.75 2.16 -3.59
N CYS A 111 8.49 2.09 -3.17
CA CYS A 111 7.66 0.89 -3.33
C CYS A 111 7.53 0.49 -4.80
N LEU A 112 7.24 1.45 -5.68
CA LEU A 112 7.10 1.21 -7.12
C LEU A 112 8.43 0.77 -7.74
N ALA A 113 9.53 1.43 -7.39
CA ALA A 113 10.88 1.08 -7.86
C ALA A 113 11.32 -0.32 -7.41
N ALA A 114 10.85 -0.78 -6.24
CA ALA A 114 11.06 -2.12 -5.71
C ALA A 114 10.11 -3.18 -6.30
N GLY A 115 9.22 -2.80 -7.24
CA GLY A 115 8.24 -3.72 -7.85
C GLY A 115 6.99 -3.99 -7.01
N THR A 116 6.74 -3.21 -5.96
CA THR A 116 5.49 -3.27 -5.19
C THR A 116 4.38 -2.60 -5.99
N THR A 117 3.29 -3.30 -6.24
CA THR A 117 2.13 -2.81 -6.99
C THR A 117 0.85 -2.74 -6.16
N THR A 118 0.85 -3.36 -4.99
CA THR A 118 -0.26 -3.35 -4.05
C THR A 118 0.25 -2.97 -2.67
N LEU A 119 -0.38 -1.97 -2.06
CA LEU A 119 0.10 -1.37 -0.82
C LEU A 119 -1.03 -1.21 0.19
N GLY A 120 -0.75 -1.60 1.44
CA GLY A 120 -1.55 -1.29 2.62
C GLY A 120 -0.85 -0.23 3.46
N GLU A 121 -1.27 1.02 3.36
CA GLU A 121 -0.73 2.15 4.14
C GLU A 121 -1.49 2.29 5.46
N ILE A 122 -0.77 2.36 6.55
CA ILE A 122 -1.32 2.66 7.88
C ILE A 122 -1.13 4.15 8.15
N ALA A 123 -2.18 4.92 7.91
CA ALA A 123 -2.15 6.37 8.04
C ALA A 123 -2.62 6.82 9.43
N THR A 124 -1.93 7.81 9.99
CA THR A 124 -2.35 8.44 11.24
C THR A 124 -3.38 9.55 10.99
N PRO A 125 -4.21 9.91 11.99
CA PRO A 125 -5.12 11.04 11.86
C PRO A 125 -4.40 12.33 11.43
N GLY A 126 -4.98 13.03 10.46
CA GLY A 126 -4.37 14.23 9.86
C GLY A 126 -3.47 13.97 8.66
N TRP A 127 -3.36 12.74 8.18
CA TRP A 127 -2.66 12.43 6.93
C TRP A 127 -3.30 13.16 5.73
N SER A 128 -2.50 13.46 4.69
CA SER A 128 -3.01 14.04 3.44
C SER A 128 -3.08 12.99 2.32
N ALA A 129 -4.17 13.04 1.56
CA ALA A 129 -4.37 12.20 0.37
C ALA A 129 -3.59 12.69 -0.87
N ASP A 130 -3.02 13.90 -0.84
CA ASP A 130 -2.45 14.55 -2.02
C ASP A 130 -1.36 13.72 -2.70
N ALA A 131 -0.49 13.10 -1.92
CA ALA A 131 0.55 12.22 -2.44
C ALA A 131 -0.01 10.95 -3.10
N MET A 132 -1.18 10.46 -2.67
CA MET A 132 -1.80 9.24 -3.20
C MET A 132 -2.42 9.48 -4.58
N THR A 133 -2.97 10.67 -4.83
CA THR A 133 -3.66 11.00 -6.09
C THR A 133 -2.72 11.05 -7.29
N SER A 134 -1.44 11.33 -7.08
CA SER A 134 -0.42 11.39 -8.11
C SER A 134 0.35 10.07 -8.33
N SER A 135 0.05 9.03 -7.55
CA SER A 135 0.73 7.75 -7.63
C SER A 135 0.14 6.84 -8.70
N LEU A 136 1.00 6.03 -9.33
CA LEU A 136 0.57 4.90 -10.17
C LEU A 136 0.07 3.71 -9.35
N LEU A 137 0.33 3.70 -8.04
CA LEU A 137 -0.20 2.72 -7.11
C LEU A 137 -1.60 3.12 -6.66
N VAL A 138 -2.47 2.14 -6.45
CA VAL A 138 -3.79 2.32 -5.83
C VAL A 138 -3.73 1.71 -4.43
N PRO A 139 -3.20 2.43 -3.43
CA PRO A 139 -3.05 1.90 -2.08
C PRO A 139 -4.39 1.73 -1.39
N THR A 140 -4.47 0.77 -0.47
CA THR A 140 -5.50 0.72 0.55
C THR A 140 -4.99 1.47 1.77
N VAL A 141 -5.65 2.54 2.15
CA VAL A 141 -5.24 3.39 3.27
C VAL A 141 -6.09 3.07 4.49
N PHE A 142 -5.45 2.52 5.50
CA PHE A 142 -6.04 2.17 6.77
C PHE A 142 -5.83 3.32 7.76
N LEU A 143 -6.87 4.11 8.01
CA LEU A 143 -6.78 5.13 9.06
C LEU A 143 -6.66 4.47 10.42
N GLU A 144 -5.58 4.76 11.13
CA GLU A 144 -5.27 4.19 12.43
C GLU A 144 -6.08 4.87 13.55
N ALA A 145 -6.95 4.11 14.19
CA ALA A 145 -7.73 4.58 15.34
C ALA A 145 -6.96 4.29 16.64
N ILE A 146 -6.10 5.24 17.05
CA ILE A 146 -5.29 5.15 18.27
C ILE A 146 -5.95 5.93 19.40
N GLY A 147 -5.87 5.38 20.62
CA GLY A 147 -6.20 6.08 21.85
C GLY A 147 -7.69 6.37 21.98
N LEU A 148 -8.44 5.36 22.37
CA LEU A 148 -9.89 5.44 22.63
C LEU A 148 -10.19 6.10 24.00
N ALA A 149 -9.59 7.26 24.29
CA ALA A 149 -10.03 8.08 25.42
C ALA A 149 -11.50 8.47 25.18
N ARG A 150 -12.32 8.24 26.18
CA ARG A 150 -13.80 8.43 26.08
C ARG A 150 -14.17 9.82 25.54
N GLU A 151 -13.42 10.85 25.94
CA GLU A 151 -13.61 12.24 25.56
C GLU A 151 -13.35 12.50 24.07
N ARG A 152 -12.56 11.65 23.42
CA ARG A 152 -12.19 11.76 22.00
C ARG A 152 -12.95 10.82 21.08
N LEU A 153 -13.82 9.97 21.61
CA LEU A 153 -14.54 8.99 20.78
C LEU A 153 -15.40 9.65 19.70
N GLY A 154 -16.07 10.75 20.02
CA GLY A 154 -16.88 11.49 19.05
C GLY A 154 -16.06 12.03 17.90
N GLN A 155 -14.92 12.66 18.19
CA GLN A 155 -13.99 13.19 17.19
C GLN A 155 -13.44 12.04 16.32
N ARG A 156 -12.95 10.95 16.93
CA ARG A 156 -12.38 9.80 16.20
C ARG A 156 -13.40 9.11 15.31
N ARG A 157 -14.63 9.02 15.76
CA ARG A 157 -15.72 8.51 14.92
C ARG A 157 -15.96 9.42 13.71
N GLY A 158 -15.98 10.74 13.91
CA GLY A 158 -16.12 11.71 12.83
C GLY A 158 -14.98 11.59 11.80
N GLU A 159 -13.74 11.52 12.25
CA GLU A 159 -12.55 11.32 11.39
C GLU A 159 -12.64 10.01 10.59
N ALA A 160 -13.03 8.91 11.25
CA ALA A 160 -13.18 7.61 10.60
C ALA A 160 -14.29 7.61 9.52
N LEU A 161 -15.43 8.22 9.82
CA LEU A 161 -16.53 8.35 8.85
C LEU A 161 -16.15 9.24 7.67
N ALA A 162 -15.48 10.37 7.93
CA ALA A 162 -14.98 11.26 6.88
C ALA A 162 -13.96 10.57 5.98
N HIS A 163 -13.04 9.77 6.56
CA HIS A 163 -12.08 8.99 5.80
C HIS A 163 -12.77 7.94 4.90
N LEU A 164 -13.71 7.17 5.44
CA LEU A 164 -14.44 6.17 4.67
C LEU A 164 -15.30 6.78 3.55
N ALA A 165 -15.78 8.00 3.74
CA ALA A 165 -16.59 8.71 2.75
C ALA A 165 -15.78 9.23 1.54
N GLN A 166 -14.45 9.30 1.61
CA GLN A 166 -13.61 9.82 0.52
C GLN A 166 -13.60 8.92 -0.73
N GLY A 167 -13.95 7.65 -0.57
CA GLY A 167 -14.14 6.73 -1.70
C GLY A 167 -12.90 6.54 -2.58
N THR A 168 -13.07 5.83 -3.70
CA THR A 168 -11.97 5.49 -4.62
C THR A 168 -11.67 6.59 -5.67
N ALA A 169 -12.42 7.68 -5.70
CA ALA A 169 -12.22 8.76 -6.67
C ALA A 169 -10.85 9.45 -6.52
N GLY A 170 -10.23 9.37 -5.35
CA GLY A 170 -8.92 9.94 -5.05
C GLY A 170 -7.72 9.05 -5.41
N GLY A 171 -7.90 7.94 -6.13
CA GLY A 171 -6.78 7.04 -6.50
C GLY A 171 -6.31 6.13 -5.37
N TRP A 172 -7.08 5.98 -4.29
CA TRP A 172 -6.80 5.09 -3.16
C TRP A 172 -8.10 4.54 -2.57
N ARG A 173 -8.00 3.49 -1.74
CA ARG A 173 -9.17 2.83 -1.12
C ARG A 173 -9.17 3.10 0.38
N PRO A 174 -10.23 3.69 0.95
CA PRO A 174 -10.33 3.92 2.39
C PRO A 174 -10.64 2.64 3.17
N TRP A 175 -9.96 2.47 4.31
CA TRP A 175 -10.21 1.42 5.27
C TRP A 175 -9.89 1.90 6.69
N LEU A 176 -10.13 1.10 7.71
CA LEU A 176 -9.81 1.42 9.10
C LEU A 176 -8.90 0.36 9.71
N SER A 177 -7.90 0.81 10.48
CA SER A 177 -7.07 -0.04 11.33
C SER A 177 -7.40 0.25 12.80
N PRO A 178 -8.24 -0.57 13.45
CA PRO A 178 -8.48 -0.44 14.88
C PRO A 178 -7.27 -0.95 15.64
N THR A 179 -6.44 -0.04 16.14
CA THR A 179 -5.35 -0.41 17.05
C THR A 179 -5.95 -0.73 18.42
N ARG A 180 -5.93 -1.99 18.82
CA ARG A 180 -6.36 -2.41 20.17
C ARG A 180 -5.44 -1.83 21.23
N PRO A 181 -5.88 -0.93 22.09
CA PRO A 181 -5.22 -0.74 23.38
C PRO A 181 -5.49 -1.98 24.22
N THR A 182 -4.46 -2.71 24.59
CA THR A 182 -4.53 -3.95 25.37
C THR A 182 -5.19 -3.82 26.76
N ARG A 183 -5.71 -2.66 27.11
CA ARG A 183 -6.37 -2.41 28.41
C ARG A 183 -7.78 -1.81 28.38
N CYS A 184 -8.36 -1.46 27.24
CA CYS A 184 -9.63 -0.71 27.23
C CYS A 184 -10.90 -1.54 26.97
N ILE A 185 -10.80 -2.86 26.78
CA ILE A 185 -11.96 -3.70 26.40
C ILE A 185 -12.68 -4.28 27.64
N ARG A 186 -12.13 -4.16 28.84
CA ARG A 186 -12.83 -4.70 30.04
C ARG A 186 -13.97 -3.85 30.56
N SER A 187 -14.19 -2.63 30.07
CA SER A 187 -15.26 -1.75 30.58
C SER A 187 -16.49 -1.59 29.67
N CYS A 188 -16.48 -2.18 28.46
CA CYS A 188 -17.62 -2.08 27.53
C CYS A 188 -18.55 -3.30 27.52
N SER A 189 -18.31 -4.32 28.38
CA SER A 189 -19.16 -5.52 28.42
C SER A 189 -20.23 -5.51 29.53
N HIS A 190 -20.45 -4.39 30.22
CA HIS A 190 -21.55 -4.25 31.19
C HIS A 190 -22.18 -2.86 31.07
N ARG A 191 -23.15 -2.73 30.16
CA ARG A 191 -24.49 -2.13 30.34
C ARG A 191 -25.27 -2.22 29.04
#